data_1ba979f5828727aeda3260929f5a20fd
#
_entry.id   1ba979f5828727aeda3260929f5a20fd
#
_cell.length_a   1.000
_cell.length_b   1.000
_cell.length_c   1.000
_cell.angle_alpha   90.00
_cell.angle_beta   90.00
_cell.angle_gamma   90.00
#
_symmetry.space_group_name_H-M   'P 1'
#
loop_
_entity.id
_entity.type
_entity.pdbx_description
1 polymer ?
#
loop_
_entity_poly.entity_id
_entity_poly.type
_entity_poly.pdbx_seq_one_letter_code
_entity_poly.pdbx_strand_id
1 'polypeptide(L)'
;MEKCFRRESKMDLEEIRKEIDQLDRQIAQLLTRRMECSNEVAAFKKANGLPIYHPQRERQVIEKVRALTKAEYADALENIYNCIMQQSKENQQRLLEKEN
;
A
#
# COMPACT_ATOMS: atom_id res chain seq x y z
N MET A 1 9.23 -27.00 2.34
CA MET A 1 8.54 -27.15 2.37
C MET A 1 8.03 -27.43 1.47
N GLU A 2 8.10 -27.60 1.10
CA GLU A 2 7.47 -27.86 0.32
C GLU A 2 6.33 -27.93 0.49
N LYS A 3 6.00 -27.82 1.21
CA LYS A 3 4.85 -27.90 1.56
C LYS A 3 3.91 -27.27 0.81
N CYS A 4 4.14 -26.28 0.24
CA CYS A 4 3.20 -25.61 -0.49
C CYS A 4 2.79 -26.28 -1.72
N PHE A 5 3.72 -26.78 -2.45
CA PHE A 5 3.38 -27.36 -3.69
C PHE A 5 2.58 -28.57 -3.58
N ARG A 6 2.89 -29.31 -2.56
CA ARG A 6 2.21 -30.50 -2.41
C ARG A 6 0.83 -30.27 -2.05
N ARG A 7 0.61 -29.22 -1.32
CA ARG A 7 -0.68 -28.88 -0.96
C ARG A 7 -1.49 -28.44 -2.11
N GLU A 8 -0.84 -27.84 -3.09
CA GLU A 8 -1.54 -27.36 -4.24
C GLU A 8 -2.33 -28.40 -4.93
N SER A 9 -1.82 -29.59 -4.99
CA SER A 9 -2.53 -30.62 -5.69
C SER A 9 -3.75 -31.07 -4.92
N LYS A 10 -3.78 -30.79 -3.64
CA LYS A 10 -4.91 -31.18 -2.84
C LYS A 10 -5.80 -30.07 -2.48
N MET A 11 -5.28 -28.88 -2.38
CA MET A 11 -6.04 -27.75 -2.07
C MET A 11 -6.93 -27.45 -3.18
N ASP A 12 -8.18 -27.32 -2.91
CA ASP A 12 -9.02 -26.93 -3.99
C ASP A 12 -9.02 -25.41 -4.06
N LEU A 13 -9.59 -24.90 -5.10
CA LEU A 13 -9.62 -23.50 -5.38
C LEU A 13 -10.36 -22.73 -4.30
N GLU A 14 -11.34 -23.36 -3.70
CA GLU A 14 -12.12 -22.75 -2.65
C GLU A 14 -11.28 -22.39 -1.44
N GLU A 15 -10.41 -23.28 -1.03
CA GLU A 15 -9.58 -23.02 0.13
C GLU A 15 -8.57 -21.91 -0.12
N ILE A 16 -8.01 -21.90 -1.32
CA ILE A 16 -7.08 -20.84 -1.68
C ILE A 16 -7.80 -19.50 -1.66
N ARG A 17 -9.01 -19.47 -2.19
CA ARG A 17 -9.78 -18.24 -2.22
C ARG A 17 -10.17 -17.75 -0.84
N LYS A 18 -10.42 -18.67 0.09
CA LYS A 18 -10.70 -18.26 1.47
C LYS A 18 -9.51 -17.56 2.08
N GLU A 19 -8.33 -18.09 1.81
CA GLU A 19 -7.12 -17.44 2.32
C GLU A 19 -6.93 -16.07 1.69
N ILE A 20 -7.15 -15.96 0.39
CA ILE A 20 -7.05 -14.67 -0.29
C ILE A 20 -8.05 -13.68 0.30
N ASP A 21 -9.28 -14.14 0.59
CA ASP A 21 -10.29 -13.26 1.16
C ASP A 21 -9.85 -12.69 2.50
N GLN A 22 -9.19 -13.51 3.31
CA GLN A 22 -8.69 -13.04 4.59
C GLN A 22 -7.57 -12.04 4.42
N LEU A 23 -6.68 -12.30 3.46
CA LEU A 23 -5.60 -11.36 3.18
C LEU A 23 -6.15 -10.04 2.66
N ASP A 24 -7.16 -10.12 1.79
CA ASP A 24 -7.77 -8.91 1.26
C ASP A 24 -8.41 -8.08 2.34
N ARG A 25 -9.02 -8.75 3.33
CA ARG A 25 -9.61 -8.01 4.45
C ARG A 25 -8.53 -7.25 5.20
N GLN A 26 -7.40 -7.89 5.45
CA GLN A 26 -6.30 -7.24 6.14
C GLN A 26 -5.72 -6.11 5.31
N ILE A 27 -5.52 -6.35 4.02
CA ILE A 27 -4.98 -5.34 3.15
C ILE A 27 -5.88 -4.10 3.11
N ALA A 28 -7.20 -4.33 2.98
CA ALA A 28 -8.13 -3.20 2.92
C ALA A 28 -8.10 -2.39 4.19
N GLN A 29 -8.03 -3.06 5.34
CA GLN A 29 -7.98 -2.36 6.62
C GLN A 29 -6.68 -1.58 6.77
N LEU A 30 -5.57 -2.18 6.37
CA LEU A 30 -4.27 -1.52 6.48
C LEU A 30 -4.17 -0.34 5.52
N LEU A 31 -4.67 -0.49 4.31
CA LEU A 31 -4.65 0.60 3.35
C LEU A 31 -5.53 1.76 3.81
N THR A 32 -6.69 1.44 4.40
CA THR A 32 -7.55 2.47 4.95
C THR A 32 -6.81 3.25 6.03
N ARG A 33 -6.15 2.53 6.94
CA ARG A 33 -5.41 3.20 8.00
C ARG A 33 -4.27 4.04 7.43
N ARG A 34 -3.61 3.52 6.41
CA ARG A 34 -2.53 4.27 5.76
C ARG A 34 -3.04 5.55 5.14
N MET A 35 -4.23 5.50 4.52
CA MET A 35 -4.85 6.70 3.96
C MET A 35 -5.16 7.72 5.05
N GLU A 36 -5.63 7.26 6.19
CA GLU A 36 -5.90 8.17 7.30
C GLU A 36 -4.62 8.84 7.79
N CYS A 37 -3.54 8.09 7.88
CA CYS A 37 -2.25 8.67 8.23
C CYS A 37 -1.79 9.68 7.20
N SER A 38 -2.03 9.36 5.93
CA SER A 38 -1.69 10.26 4.84
C SER A 38 -2.47 11.56 4.94
N ASN A 39 -3.73 11.48 5.37
CA ASN A 39 -4.54 12.69 5.58
C ASN A 39 -3.95 13.56 6.69
N GLU A 40 -3.42 12.92 7.75
CA GLU A 40 -2.79 13.66 8.83
C GLU A 40 -1.53 14.36 8.33
N VAL A 41 -0.77 13.68 7.47
CA VAL A 41 0.42 14.29 6.88
C VAL A 41 0.03 15.51 6.04
N ALA A 42 -1.07 15.40 5.28
CA ALA A 42 -1.54 16.51 4.48
C ALA A 42 -1.89 17.72 5.34
N ALA A 43 -2.56 17.47 6.47
CA ALA A 43 -2.93 18.54 7.37
C ALA A 43 -1.68 19.22 7.95
N PHE A 44 -0.68 18.42 8.32
CA PHE A 44 0.56 18.95 8.84
C PHE A 44 1.27 19.82 7.80
N LYS A 45 1.33 19.32 6.57
CA LYS A 45 2.01 20.03 5.50
C LYS A 45 1.31 21.34 5.18
N LYS A 46 -0.02 21.32 5.18
CA LYS A 46 -0.76 22.54 4.95
C LYS A 46 -0.47 23.57 6.04
N ALA A 47 -0.49 23.13 7.28
CA ALA A 47 -0.24 24.02 8.42
C ALA A 47 1.15 24.62 8.39
N ASN A 48 2.10 23.95 7.76
CA ASN A 48 3.50 24.38 7.73
C ASN A 48 3.97 24.85 6.37
N GLY A 49 3.04 25.00 5.42
CA GLY A 49 3.40 25.52 4.10
C GLY A 49 4.27 24.61 3.28
N LEU A 50 4.14 23.31 3.47
CA LEU A 50 4.96 22.34 2.76
C LEU A 50 4.18 21.71 1.62
N PRO A 51 4.87 21.32 0.53
CA PRO A 51 4.19 20.72 -0.61
C PRO A 51 3.81 19.27 -0.32
N ILE A 52 2.75 18.81 -0.94
CA ILE A 52 2.30 17.43 -0.79
C ILE A 52 3.29 16.45 -1.39
N TYR A 53 3.77 16.74 -2.59
CA TYR A 53 4.69 15.85 -3.28
C TYR A 53 6.07 15.93 -2.67
N HIS A 54 6.61 14.78 -2.29
CA HIS A 54 7.92 14.69 -1.65
C HIS A 54 8.65 13.49 -2.27
N PRO A 55 9.30 13.67 -3.41
CA PRO A 55 9.88 12.55 -4.16
C PRO A 55 10.92 11.75 -3.39
N GLN A 56 11.69 12.40 -2.55
CA GLN A 56 12.69 11.69 -1.79
C GLN A 56 12.05 10.71 -0.81
N ARG A 57 10.96 11.14 -0.18
CA ARG A 57 10.23 10.25 0.72
C ARG A 57 9.63 9.07 -0.04
N GLU A 58 9.11 9.33 -1.24
CA GLU A 58 8.55 8.26 -2.05
C GLU A 58 9.60 7.21 -2.40
N ARG A 59 10.81 7.65 -2.72
CA ARG A 59 11.89 6.71 -3.01
C ARG A 59 12.23 5.89 -1.78
N GLN A 60 12.24 6.51 -0.60
CA GLN A 60 12.52 5.78 0.63
C GLN A 60 11.47 4.70 0.90
N VAL A 61 10.21 5.04 0.64
CA VAL A 61 9.13 4.06 0.83
C VAL A 61 9.32 2.87 -0.11
N ILE A 62 9.62 3.15 -1.37
CA ILE A 62 9.83 2.09 -2.34
C ILE A 62 11.00 1.20 -1.92
N GLU A 63 12.11 1.80 -1.49
CA GLU A 63 13.27 1.02 -1.07
C GLU A 63 12.92 0.11 0.10
N LYS A 64 12.17 0.64 1.07
CA LYS A 64 11.77 -0.17 2.22
C LYS A 64 10.84 -1.31 1.82
N VAL A 65 9.88 -1.01 0.96
CA VAL A 65 8.93 -2.03 0.53
C VAL A 65 9.64 -3.15 -0.21
N ARG A 66 10.57 -2.78 -1.09
CA ARG A 66 11.32 -3.80 -1.81
C ARG A 66 12.13 -4.68 -0.84
N ALA A 67 12.72 -4.07 0.17
CA ALA A 67 13.51 -4.82 1.14
C ALA A 67 12.67 -5.76 1.99
N LEU A 68 11.40 -5.43 2.18
CA LEU A 68 10.50 -6.27 2.97
C LEU A 68 9.84 -7.36 2.15
N THR A 69 10.02 -7.33 0.84
CA THR A 69 9.32 -8.22 -0.07
C THR A 69 10.27 -9.29 -0.61
N LYS A 70 9.75 -10.49 -0.84
CA LYS A 70 10.53 -11.50 -1.53
C LYS A 70 11.02 -10.92 -2.84
N ALA A 71 12.27 -11.22 -3.19
CA ALA A 71 12.89 -10.64 -4.37
C ALA A 71 12.06 -10.84 -5.64
N GLU A 72 11.45 -11.99 -5.77
CA GLU A 72 10.70 -12.29 -6.99
C GLU A 72 9.44 -11.45 -7.13
N TYR A 73 8.97 -10.82 -6.04
CA TYR A 73 7.79 -9.98 -6.09
C TYR A 73 8.12 -8.49 -5.90
N ALA A 74 9.40 -8.16 -5.81
CA ALA A 74 9.79 -6.78 -5.49
C ALA A 74 9.30 -5.78 -6.52
N ASP A 75 9.42 -6.12 -7.81
CA ASP A 75 8.97 -5.20 -8.85
C ASP A 75 7.46 -5.01 -8.82
N ALA A 76 6.73 -6.09 -8.58
CA ALA A 76 5.27 -5.99 -8.51
C ALA A 76 4.86 -5.11 -7.34
N LEU A 77 5.52 -5.29 -6.19
CA LEU A 77 5.20 -4.49 -5.01
C LEU A 77 5.56 -3.03 -5.21
N GLU A 78 6.64 -2.77 -5.91
CA GLU A 78 6.98 -1.39 -6.22
C GLU A 78 5.89 -0.73 -7.05
N ASN A 79 5.39 -1.44 -8.07
CA ASN A 79 4.33 -0.89 -8.91
C ASN A 79 3.05 -0.66 -8.12
N ILE A 80 2.72 -1.59 -7.24
CA ILE A 80 1.54 -1.43 -6.40
C ILE A 80 1.69 -0.22 -5.48
N TYR A 81 2.86 -0.05 -4.88
CA TYR A 81 3.09 1.07 -3.98
C TYR A 81 3.11 2.40 -4.70
N ASN A 82 3.58 2.42 -5.95
CA ASN A 82 3.47 3.65 -6.74
C ASN A 82 2.01 4.05 -6.89
N CYS A 83 1.12 3.08 -7.11
CA CYS A 83 -0.31 3.37 -7.16
C CYS A 83 -0.85 3.83 -5.82
N ILE A 84 -0.43 3.18 -4.74
CA ILE A 84 -0.88 3.57 -3.39
C ILE A 84 -0.50 5.02 -3.12
N MET A 85 0.74 5.39 -3.43
CA MET A 85 1.21 6.74 -3.17
C MET A 85 0.53 7.76 -4.08
N GLN A 86 0.26 7.36 -5.32
CA GLN A 86 -0.46 8.25 -6.23
C GLN A 86 -1.89 8.51 -5.74
N GLN A 87 -2.58 7.46 -5.31
CA GLN A 87 -3.93 7.61 -4.77
C GLN A 87 -3.93 8.45 -3.50
N SER A 88 -2.91 8.29 -2.67
CA SER A 88 -2.78 9.10 -1.46
C SER A 88 -2.64 10.58 -1.80
N LYS A 89 -1.81 10.89 -2.80
CA LYS A 89 -1.61 12.28 -3.19
C LYS A 89 -2.88 12.89 -3.76
N GLU A 90 -3.60 12.11 -4.56
CA GLU A 90 -4.86 12.61 -5.12
C GLU A 90 -5.89 12.87 -4.02
N ASN A 91 -5.93 11.98 -3.04
CA ASN A 91 -6.85 12.15 -1.93
C ASN A 91 -6.46 13.36 -1.08
N GLN A 92 -5.15 13.55 -0.83
CA GLN A 92 -4.67 14.72 -0.11
C GLN A 92 -5.04 16.01 -0.81
N GLN A 93 -4.89 16.00 -2.12
CA GLN A 93 -5.20 17.18 -2.91
C GLN A 93 -6.69 17.53 -2.81
N ARG A 94 -7.56 16.52 -2.89
CA ARG A 94 -8.99 16.73 -2.76
C ARG A 94 -9.36 17.32 -1.40
N LEU A 95 -8.70 16.82 -0.35
CA LEU A 95 -8.97 17.32 1.00
C LEU A 95 -8.57 18.78 1.14
N LEU A 96 -7.42 19.15 0.60
CA LEU A 96 -6.97 20.52 0.67
C LEU A 96 -7.90 21.47 -0.09
N GLU A 97 -8.39 21.02 -1.22
CA GLU A 97 -9.31 21.83 -2.01
C GLU A 97 -10.63 22.02 -1.29
N LYS A 98 -11.10 21.00 -0.61
CA LYS A 98 -12.34 21.10 0.12
C LYS A 98 -12.27 22.09 1.26
N GLU A 99 -11.10 22.22 1.86
CA GLU A 99 -10.92 23.12 2.98
C GLU A 99 -10.81 24.57 2.55
N ASN A 100 -10.59 24.78 1.29
CA ASN A 100 -10.56 26.13 0.77
C ASN A 100 -11.91 26.58 0.34
#